data_b63c26a328ebe323395d84301e1dd641
#
_entry.id   b63c26a328ebe323395d84301e1dd641
#
_cell.length_a   1.000
_cell.length_b   1.000
_cell.length_c   1.000
_cell.angle_alpha   90.00
_cell.angle_beta   90.00
_cell.angle_gamma   90.00
#
_symmetry.space_group_name_H-M   'P 1'
#
loop_
_entity.id
_entity.type
_entity.pdbx_description
1 polymer ?
#
loop_
_entity_poly.entity_id
_entity_poly.type
_entity_poly.pdbx_seq_one_letter_code
_entity_poly.pdbx_strand_id
1 'polypeptide(L)'
;MKINTLAKKFQVVLALIAALVFTFPAIASGVPTTVNLTVHYQRPGGDYQNWNLWLWKNISAPGDVDVDSNGVNFTSQDDFGKIAKVQIDGMDKFESIGIIVRKGSWESKDIGEDRFIDQIPDNGNVEIWLRQGDPTIHFSIPTAPVAKNPVLDQIALYDSPEFISKYTYTGNDLGVTYTKKATTLRVWAPTAKAVNVVTY
;
A
#
# COMPACT_ATOMS: atom_id res chain seq x y z
N MET A 1 64.97 58.48 -8.33
CA MET A 1 64.39 57.58 -7.38
C MET A 1 62.88 57.69 -7.52
N LYS A 2 62.25 56.78 -8.31
CA LYS A 2 60.80 56.76 -8.61
C LYS A 2 60.24 55.40 -8.19
N ILE A 3 59.66 55.35 -7.02
CA ILE A 3 58.81 54.20 -6.59
C ILE A 3 57.57 54.83 -5.96
N ASN A 4 56.41 54.77 -6.57
CA ASN A 4 55.10 54.93 -5.93
C ASN A 4 53.96 55.12 -6.95
N THR A 5 53.87 54.28 -7.99
CA THR A 5 52.69 54.41 -8.87
C THR A 5 52.05 53.05 -9.20
N LEU A 6 52.47 51.95 -8.56
CA LEU A 6 51.89 50.62 -8.82
C LEU A 6 50.97 50.15 -7.74
N ALA A 7 50.91 50.80 -6.58
CA ALA A 7 50.01 50.30 -5.44
C ALA A 7 48.62 50.83 -5.46
N LYS A 8 48.19 51.76 -6.34
CA LYS A 8 46.84 52.33 -6.38
C LYS A 8 45.92 51.71 -7.40
N LYS A 9 46.36 50.78 -8.25
CA LYS A 9 45.55 50.12 -9.25
C LYS A 9 45.01 48.73 -8.81
N PHE A 10 45.49 48.20 -7.69
CA PHE A 10 45.06 46.89 -7.20
C PHE A 10 43.93 46.92 -6.16
N GLN A 11 43.51 48.09 -5.67
CA GLN A 11 42.46 48.21 -4.67
C GLN A 11 41.06 48.47 -5.22
N VAL A 12 40.89 48.68 -6.52
CA VAL A 12 39.57 48.96 -7.13
C VAL A 12 38.92 47.72 -7.76
N VAL A 13 39.65 46.59 -7.92
CA VAL A 13 39.11 45.36 -8.52
C VAL A 13 38.56 44.40 -7.45
N LEU A 14 38.82 44.62 -6.16
CA LEU A 14 38.38 43.72 -5.09
C LEU A 14 37.03 44.11 -4.45
N ALA A 15 36.38 45.18 -4.90
CA ALA A 15 35.13 45.70 -4.29
C ALA A 15 33.84 45.40 -5.11
N LEU A 16 33.93 44.62 -6.19
CA LEU A 16 32.78 44.33 -7.07
C LEU A 16 32.35 42.86 -7.14
N ILE A 17 32.87 42.00 -6.24
CA ILE A 17 32.42 40.59 -6.15
C ILE A 17 31.62 40.32 -4.88
N ALA A 18 31.15 41.32 -4.20
CA ALA A 18 30.28 41.13 -3.03
C ALA A 18 28.87 41.58 -3.35
N ALA A 19 27.98 40.61 -3.49
CA ALA A 19 26.53 40.66 -3.39
C ALA A 19 25.75 40.25 -4.65
N LEU A 20 26.05 39.07 -5.20
CA LEU A 20 24.95 38.30 -5.79
C LEU A 20 24.53 37.22 -4.77
N VAL A 21 23.93 37.65 -3.67
CA VAL A 21 23.20 36.74 -2.82
C VAL A 21 21.94 36.39 -3.62
N PHE A 22 21.99 35.27 -4.35
CA PHE A 22 20.78 34.64 -4.82
C PHE A 22 20.03 34.17 -3.57
N THR A 23 19.10 34.98 -3.08
CA THR A 23 18.05 34.50 -2.21
C THR A 23 17.17 33.62 -3.07
N PHE A 24 17.51 32.32 -3.13
CA PHE A 24 16.51 31.33 -3.53
C PHE A 24 15.38 31.45 -2.50
N PRO A 25 14.15 31.74 -2.92
CA PRO A 25 13.03 31.57 -2.01
C PRO A 25 13.12 30.13 -1.51
N ALA A 26 13.18 29.95 -0.19
CA ALA A 26 12.96 28.64 0.41
C ALA A 26 11.53 28.26 0.00
N ILE A 27 11.40 27.38 -0.97
CA ILE A 27 10.13 26.75 -1.27
C ILE A 27 9.88 25.89 -0.02
N ALA A 28 9.00 26.36 0.85
CA ALA A 28 8.46 25.54 1.91
C ALA A 28 7.62 24.46 1.20
N SER A 29 8.25 23.31 0.91
CA SER A 29 7.56 22.12 0.42
C SER A 29 6.75 21.57 1.58
N GLY A 30 5.56 22.15 1.79
CA GLY A 30 4.54 21.59 2.68
C GLY A 30 3.60 20.72 1.87
N VAL A 31 3.02 19.72 2.51
CA VAL A 31 1.94 18.92 1.90
C VAL A 31 0.83 19.89 1.47
N PRO A 32 0.31 19.82 0.23
CA PRO A 32 -0.74 20.72 -0.23
C PRO A 32 -2.03 20.52 0.57
N THR A 33 -2.83 21.56 0.71
CA THR A 33 -4.11 21.51 1.46
C THR A 33 -5.07 20.48 0.88
N THR A 34 -5.06 20.30 -0.44
CA THR A 34 -5.92 19.35 -1.15
C THR A 34 -5.08 18.38 -1.97
N VAL A 35 -5.37 17.09 -1.84
CA VAL A 35 -4.76 16.00 -2.64
C VAL A 35 -5.83 15.35 -3.50
N ASN A 36 -5.59 15.28 -4.81
CA ASN A 36 -6.38 14.53 -5.77
C ASN A 36 -5.68 13.18 -6.01
N LEU A 37 -6.18 12.15 -5.36
CA LEU A 37 -5.60 10.80 -5.43
C LEU A 37 -6.31 9.95 -6.47
N THR A 38 -5.55 9.38 -7.40
CA THR A 38 -5.98 8.33 -8.32
C THR A 38 -5.26 7.03 -7.97
N VAL A 39 -6.03 5.98 -7.71
CA VAL A 39 -5.50 4.65 -7.38
C VAL A 39 -5.93 3.66 -8.45
N HIS A 40 -4.96 3.05 -9.12
CA HIS A 40 -5.15 1.90 -9.99
C HIS A 40 -4.87 0.64 -9.21
N TYR A 41 -5.78 -0.33 -9.25
CA TYR A 41 -5.64 -1.57 -8.50
C TYR A 41 -5.86 -2.80 -9.37
N GLN A 42 -4.86 -3.68 -9.38
CA GLN A 42 -4.87 -4.92 -10.17
C GLN A 42 -5.07 -6.14 -9.27
N ARG A 43 -6.05 -6.96 -9.63
CA ARG A 43 -6.25 -8.31 -9.08
C ARG A 43 -6.18 -9.32 -10.23
N PRO A 44 -5.17 -10.23 -10.24
CA PRO A 44 -4.99 -11.20 -11.33
C PRO A 44 -6.18 -12.13 -11.55
N GLY A 45 -6.94 -12.43 -10.49
CA GLY A 45 -8.15 -13.26 -10.58
C GLY A 45 -9.39 -12.51 -11.09
N GLY A 46 -9.33 -11.18 -11.26
CA GLY A 46 -10.47 -10.38 -11.74
C GLY A 46 -11.64 -10.27 -10.75
N ASP A 47 -11.50 -10.75 -9.53
CA ASP A 47 -12.55 -10.82 -8.49
C ASP A 47 -12.61 -9.50 -7.69
N TYR A 48 -13.12 -8.44 -8.30
CA TYR A 48 -13.18 -7.10 -7.68
C TYR A 48 -14.44 -6.86 -6.82
N GLN A 49 -15.36 -7.81 -6.71
CA GLN A 49 -16.61 -7.63 -5.99
C GLN A 49 -16.38 -7.32 -4.51
N ASN A 50 -16.99 -6.23 -4.04
CA ASN A 50 -16.91 -5.71 -2.67
C ASN A 50 -15.50 -5.23 -2.22
N TRP A 51 -14.52 -5.15 -3.13
CA TRP A 51 -13.23 -4.54 -2.79
C TRP A 51 -13.33 -3.02 -2.88
N ASN A 52 -12.76 -2.33 -1.87
CA ASN A 52 -12.72 -0.88 -1.75
C ASN A 52 -11.40 -0.43 -1.10
N LEU A 53 -11.18 0.88 -1.04
CA LEU A 53 -10.05 1.49 -0.37
C LEU A 53 -10.48 2.00 1.00
N TRP A 54 -9.73 1.70 2.04
CA TRP A 54 -9.72 2.43 3.28
C TRP A 54 -8.57 3.41 3.25
N LEU A 55 -8.88 4.70 3.42
CA LEU A 55 -7.92 5.81 3.37
C LEU A 55 -8.00 6.62 4.65
N TRP A 56 -6.85 7.02 5.17
CA TRP A 56 -6.77 7.95 6.28
C TRP A 56 -5.65 8.95 6.10
N LYS A 57 -5.85 10.16 6.65
CA LYS A 57 -4.83 11.18 6.77
C LYS A 57 -3.97 10.84 7.97
N ASN A 58 -2.67 10.64 7.76
CA ASN A 58 -1.76 10.14 8.78
C ASN A 58 -0.90 11.26 9.36
N ILE A 59 -0.84 11.32 10.69
CA ILE A 59 0.00 12.23 11.46
C ILE A 59 0.26 11.65 12.86
N SER A 60 1.49 11.87 13.38
CA SER A 60 1.89 11.36 14.70
C SER A 60 1.08 11.96 15.87
N ALA A 61 0.64 13.22 15.76
CA ALA A 61 -0.20 13.90 16.74
C ALA A 61 -0.98 15.07 16.06
N PRO A 62 -2.29 15.25 16.30
CA PRO A 62 -3.13 14.66 17.33
C PRO A 62 -3.64 13.24 17.02
N GLY A 63 -3.37 12.68 15.83
CA GLY A 63 -3.76 11.35 15.42
C GLY A 63 -4.40 11.29 14.04
N ASP A 64 -4.54 10.10 13.52
CA ASP A 64 -5.06 9.80 12.19
C ASP A 64 -6.52 10.20 12.03
N VAL A 65 -6.89 10.59 10.82
CA VAL A 65 -8.27 10.95 10.46
C VAL A 65 -8.69 10.21 9.20
N ASP A 66 -9.74 9.41 9.29
CA ASP A 66 -10.32 8.72 8.14
C ASP A 66 -10.79 9.70 7.06
N VAL A 67 -10.54 9.35 5.80
CA VAL A 67 -11.02 10.11 4.64
C VAL A 67 -12.53 9.85 4.42
N ASP A 68 -12.94 8.59 4.48
CA ASP A 68 -14.34 8.17 4.40
C ASP A 68 -14.55 6.91 5.26
N SER A 69 -15.44 6.99 6.24
CA SER A 69 -15.77 5.88 7.15
C SER A 69 -16.40 4.67 6.44
N ASN A 70 -16.93 4.84 5.24
CA ASN A 70 -17.50 3.74 4.44
C ASN A 70 -16.47 3.13 3.48
N GLY A 71 -15.33 3.81 3.29
CA GLY A 71 -14.33 3.46 2.29
C GLY A 71 -14.65 4.00 0.89
N VAL A 72 -13.63 4.08 0.04
CA VAL A 72 -13.70 4.63 -1.32
C VAL A 72 -13.82 3.50 -2.32
N ASN A 73 -14.89 3.49 -3.10
CA ASN A 73 -15.16 2.46 -4.09
C ASN A 73 -14.38 2.69 -5.38
N PHE A 74 -14.05 1.60 -6.08
CA PHE A 74 -13.58 1.65 -7.46
C PHE A 74 -14.76 1.96 -8.39
N THR A 75 -14.66 3.04 -9.16
CA THR A 75 -15.77 3.55 -9.99
C THR A 75 -15.52 3.42 -11.49
N SER A 76 -14.29 3.11 -11.90
CA SER A 76 -13.91 2.92 -13.30
C SER A 76 -12.82 1.85 -13.43
N GLN A 77 -12.36 1.63 -14.66
CA GLN A 77 -11.27 0.68 -14.95
C GLN A 77 -10.48 1.12 -16.18
N ASP A 78 -9.25 0.62 -16.28
CA ASP A 78 -8.38 0.70 -17.44
C ASP A 78 -7.78 -0.69 -17.78
N ASP A 79 -6.75 -0.72 -18.64
CA ASP A 79 -6.05 -1.95 -19.00
C ASP A 79 -5.26 -2.57 -17.82
N PHE A 80 -4.91 -1.77 -16.82
CA PHE A 80 -4.23 -2.26 -15.63
C PHE A 80 -5.19 -2.91 -14.63
N GLY A 81 -6.34 -2.28 -14.37
CA GLY A 81 -7.29 -2.78 -13.38
C GLY A 81 -8.41 -1.80 -13.03
N LYS A 82 -8.87 -1.84 -11.80
CA LYS A 82 -9.90 -0.94 -11.30
C LYS A 82 -9.30 0.37 -10.82
N ILE A 83 -10.07 1.46 -10.98
CA ILE A 83 -9.65 2.83 -10.63
C ILE A 83 -10.60 3.41 -9.59
N ALA A 84 -10.01 3.98 -8.54
CA ALA A 84 -10.68 4.87 -7.59
C ALA A 84 -10.08 6.27 -7.69
N LYS A 85 -10.93 7.30 -7.63
CA LYS A 85 -10.52 8.70 -7.58
C LYS A 85 -11.15 9.35 -6.38
N VAL A 86 -10.36 10.08 -5.61
CA VAL A 86 -10.82 10.77 -4.40
C VAL A 86 -10.08 12.08 -4.22
N GLN A 87 -10.80 13.11 -3.82
CA GLN A 87 -10.25 14.38 -3.35
C GLN A 87 -10.17 14.31 -1.83
N ILE A 88 -9.01 14.64 -1.27
CA ILE A 88 -8.72 14.64 0.16
C ILE A 88 -8.35 16.06 0.57
N ASP A 89 -9.21 16.70 1.35
CA ASP A 89 -9.01 18.07 1.80
C ASP A 89 -8.37 18.12 3.19
N GLY A 90 -7.75 19.27 3.51
CA GLY A 90 -7.13 19.54 4.80
C GLY A 90 -5.87 18.70 5.04
N MET A 91 -5.10 18.42 3.99
CA MET A 91 -3.85 17.65 4.06
C MET A 91 -2.66 18.43 4.59
N ASP A 92 -2.71 19.76 4.61
CA ASP A 92 -1.62 20.64 5.07
C ASP A 92 -1.16 20.42 6.52
N LYS A 93 -1.92 19.65 7.30
CA LYS A 93 -1.61 19.28 8.69
C LYS A 93 -1.18 17.84 8.86
N PHE A 94 -1.07 17.08 7.77
CA PHE A 94 -0.78 15.65 7.79
C PHE A 94 0.52 15.35 7.04
N GLU A 95 1.13 14.20 7.34
CA GLU A 95 2.44 13.81 6.81
C GLU A 95 2.33 12.91 5.58
N SER A 96 1.29 12.07 5.57
CA SER A 96 1.08 11.07 4.51
C SER A 96 -0.39 10.64 4.44
N ILE A 97 -0.72 9.82 3.43
CA ILE A 97 -2.00 9.15 3.31
C ILE A 97 -1.79 7.66 3.50
N GLY A 98 -2.41 7.10 4.54
CA GLY A 98 -2.46 5.64 4.72
C GLY A 98 -3.50 5.03 3.79
N ILE A 99 -3.20 3.84 3.26
CA ILE A 99 -4.05 3.12 2.30
C ILE A 99 -4.06 1.62 2.54
N ILE A 100 -5.25 1.07 2.66
CA ILE A 100 -5.53 -0.37 2.69
C ILE A 100 -6.54 -0.69 1.59
N VAL A 101 -6.28 -1.73 0.81
CA VAL A 101 -7.30 -2.33 -0.04
C VAL A 101 -7.97 -3.43 0.75
N ARG A 102 -9.28 -3.28 1.00
CA ARG A 102 -10.05 -4.21 1.82
C ARG A 102 -11.29 -4.73 1.08
N LYS A 103 -11.81 -5.86 1.55
CA LYS A 103 -13.10 -6.41 1.10
C LYS A 103 -14.19 -6.08 2.11
N GLY A 104 -15.31 -5.57 1.62
CA GLY A 104 -16.44 -5.19 2.46
C GLY A 104 -16.05 -4.20 3.54
N SER A 105 -16.56 -4.41 4.75
CA SER A 105 -16.20 -3.63 5.95
C SER A 105 -15.21 -4.39 6.83
N TRP A 106 -14.07 -4.86 6.28
CA TRP A 106 -13.01 -5.62 6.96
C TRP A 106 -13.15 -7.14 6.90
N GLU A 107 -13.82 -7.69 5.91
CA GLU A 107 -13.88 -9.15 5.69
C GLU A 107 -12.50 -9.71 5.32
N SER A 108 -11.69 -8.94 4.59
CA SER A 108 -10.33 -9.29 4.19
C SER A 108 -9.51 -8.06 3.84
N LYS A 109 -8.18 -8.18 3.88
CA LYS A 109 -7.21 -7.22 3.33
C LYS A 109 -6.47 -7.87 2.16
N ASP A 110 -5.99 -7.08 1.21
CA ASP A 110 -5.18 -7.59 0.09
C ASP A 110 -3.75 -7.98 0.53
N ILE A 111 -3.23 -7.29 1.56
CA ILE A 111 -1.97 -7.59 2.25
C ILE A 111 -2.13 -7.39 3.76
N GLY A 112 -1.19 -7.91 4.55
CA GLY A 112 -1.20 -7.77 6.01
C GLY A 112 -0.80 -6.38 6.48
N GLU A 113 0.17 -5.77 5.81
CA GLU A 113 0.77 -4.49 6.15
C GLU A 113 -0.06 -3.31 5.64
N ASP A 114 0.11 -2.15 6.29
CA ASP A 114 -0.43 -0.89 5.82
C ASP A 114 0.56 -0.23 4.85
N ARG A 115 0.04 0.48 3.84
CA ARG A 115 0.85 1.26 2.90
C ARG A 115 0.67 2.75 3.20
N PHE A 116 1.73 3.56 2.96
CA PHE A 116 1.70 5.00 3.19
C PHE A 116 2.20 5.74 1.95
N ILE A 117 1.40 6.70 1.49
CA ILE A 117 1.75 7.62 0.40
C ILE A 117 2.37 8.86 1.06
N ASP A 118 3.70 8.93 1.06
CA ASP A 118 4.52 9.99 1.63
C ASP A 118 5.10 10.95 0.57
N GLN A 119 5.06 10.55 -0.71
CA GLN A 119 5.50 11.36 -1.84
C GLN A 119 4.31 12.11 -2.45
N ILE A 120 3.96 13.23 -1.85
CA ILE A 120 2.85 14.08 -2.30
C ILE A 120 3.45 15.31 -3.00
N PRO A 121 3.26 15.46 -4.33
CA PRO A 121 3.74 16.62 -5.07
C PRO A 121 3.05 17.92 -4.64
N ASP A 122 3.74 19.06 -4.80
CA ASP A 122 3.21 20.40 -4.43
C ASP A 122 1.89 20.74 -5.15
N ASN A 123 1.64 20.19 -6.33
CA ASN A 123 0.39 20.37 -7.07
C ASN A 123 -0.78 19.51 -6.55
N GLY A 124 -0.54 18.66 -5.56
CA GLY A 124 -1.53 17.79 -4.93
C GLY A 124 -2.04 16.64 -5.79
N ASN A 125 -1.52 16.43 -6.99
CA ASN A 125 -1.98 15.32 -7.84
C ASN A 125 -1.12 14.09 -7.63
N VAL A 126 -1.73 13.03 -7.09
CA VAL A 126 -1.08 11.74 -6.80
C VAL A 126 -1.74 10.66 -7.62
N GLU A 127 -0.96 9.90 -8.36
CA GLU A 127 -1.42 8.74 -9.13
C GLU A 127 -0.54 7.55 -8.79
N ILE A 128 -1.17 6.46 -8.35
CA ILE A 128 -0.48 5.26 -7.89
C ILE A 128 -1.08 3.99 -8.47
N TRP A 129 -0.24 2.95 -8.55
CA TRP A 129 -0.61 1.61 -8.99
C TRP A 129 -0.33 0.61 -7.87
N LEU A 130 -1.36 -0.14 -7.51
CA LEU A 130 -1.31 -1.20 -6.50
C LEU A 130 -1.62 -2.54 -7.15
N ARG A 131 -0.99 -3.59 -6.67
CA ARG A 131 -1.29 -4.97 -7.06
C ARG A 131 -1.67 -5.78 -5.84
N GLN A 132 -2.58 -6.69 -6.01
CA GLN A 132 -2.90 -7.67 -4.96
C GLN A 132 -1.65 -8.40 -4.51
N GLY A 133 -1.39 -8.39 -3.21
CA GLY A 133 -0.27 -9.10 -2.62
C GLY A 133 1.08 -8.41 -2.70
N ASP A 134 1.16 -7.24 -3.34
CA ASP A 134 2.38 -6.43 -3.41
C ASP A 134 2.32 -5.32 -2.37
N PRO A 135 3.22 -5.25 -1.38
CA PRO A 135 3.25 -4.17 -0.40
C PRO A 135 3.73 -2.83 -0.99
N THR A 136 4.30 -2.84 -2.19
CA THR A 136 4.88 -1.66 -2.82
C THR A 136 3.80 -0.74 -3.40
N ILE A 137 3.93 0.56 -3.13
CA ILE A 137 3.23 1.60 -3.88
C ILE A 137 4.06 1.96 -5.10
N HIS A 138 3.49 1.84 -6.29
CA HIS A 138 4.15 2.22 -7.54
C HIS A 138 3.62 3.58 -8.01
N PHE A 139 4.52 4.49 -8.39
CA PHE A 139 4.21 5.81 -8.96
C PHE A 139 4.28 5.83 -10.51
N SER A 140 4.32 4.65 -11.11
CA SER A 140 4.19 4.42 -12.55
C SER A 140 3.68 2.99 -12.76
N ILE A 141 3.16 2.69 -13.94
CA ILE A 141 2.65 1.34 -14.25
C ILE A 141 3.76 0.31 -14.03
N PRO A 142 3.61 -0.61 -13.08
CA PRO A 142 4.61 -1.61 -12.80
C PRO A 142 4.67 -2.64 -13.93
N THR A 143 5.81 -2.75 -14.59
CA THR A 143 6.05 -3.66 -15.72
C THR A 143 6.54 -5.04 -15.30
N ALA A 144 7.16 -5.15 -14.12
CA ALA A 144 7.62 -6.43 -13.60
C ALA A 144 6.43 -7.28 -13.11
N PRO A 145 6.44 -8.60 -13.32
CA PRO A 145 5.50 -9.50 -12.67
C PRO A 145 5.58 -9.34 -11.15
N VAL A 146 4.44 -9.40 -10.46
CA VAL A 146 4.44 -9.51 -9.00
C VAL A 146 5.24 -10.75 -8.64
N ALA A 147 6.23 -10.63 -7.77
CA ALA A 147 6.90 -11.81 -7.22
C ALA A 147 5.82 -12.71 -6.63
N LYS A 148 5.74 -13.96 -7.11
CA LYS A 148 4.75 -14.91 -6.60
C LYS A 148 4.92 -15.03 -5.10
N ASN A 149 3.91 -14.60 -4.36
CA ASN A 149 3.85 -14.88 -2.93
C ASN A 149 3.14 -16.23 -2.75
N PRO A 150 3.88 -17.32 -2.46
CA PRO A 150 3.29 -18.65 -2.37
C PRO A 150 2.20 -18.76 -1.30
N VAL A 151 2.21 -17.89 -0.30
CA VAL A 151 1.17 -17.84 0.74
C VAL A 151 -0.14 -17.30 0.17
N LEU A 152 -0.09 -16.24 -0.65
CA LEU A 152 -1.29 -15.67 -1.28
C LEU A 152 -1.88 -16.59 -2.34
N ASP A 153 -1.02 -17.28 -3.12
CA ASP A 153 -1.45 -18.31 -4.06
C ASP A 153 -2.19 -19.45 -3.33
N GLN A 154 -1.72 -19.83 -2.13
CA GLN A 154 -2.38 -20.83 -1.30
C GLN A 154 -3.71 -20.32 -0.72
N ILE A 155 -3.76 -19.09 -0.21
CA ILE A 155 -5.00 -18.48 0.31
C ILE A 155 -6.05 -18.44 -0.81
N ALA A 156 -5.67 -17.92 -1.99
CA ALA A 156 -6.58 -17.85 -3.13
C ALA A 156 -7.06 -19.24 -3.58
N LEU A 157 -6.20 -20.26 -3.50
CA LEU A 157 -6.57 -21.65 -3.80
C LEU A 157 -7.58 -22.17 -2.79
N TYR A 158 -7.32 -22.02 -1.49
CA TYR A 158 -8.17 -22.57 -0.43
C TYR A 158 -9.52 -21.87 -0.32
N ASP A 159 -9.59 -20.60 -0.68
CA ASP A 159 -10.85 -19.81 -0.70
C ASP A 159 -11.59 -19.91 -2.04
N SER A 160 -11.07 -20.67 -3.01
CA SER A 160 -11.73 -20.81 -4.30
C SER A 160 -13.01 -21.67 -4.18
N PRO A 161 -14.09 -21.33 -4.92
CA PRO A 161 -15.31 -22.11 -4.95
C PRO A 161 -15.09 -23.55 -5.37
N GLU A 162 -14.13 -23.80 -6.27
CA GLU A 162 -13.75 -25.11 -6.75
C GLU A 162 -13.13 -25.96 -5.63
N PHE A 163 -12.21 -25.34 -4.84
CA PHE A 163 -11.60 -26.02 -3.71
C PHE A 163 -12.63 -26.34 -2.63
N ILE A 164 -13.46 -25.36 -2.27
CA ILE A 164 -14.54 -25.53 -1.28
C ILE A 164 -15.49 -26.65 -1.74
N SER A 165 -15.97 -26.60 -2.98
CA SER A 165 -16.87 -27.61 -3.53
C SER A 165 -16.28 -29.02 -3.52
N LYS A 166 -14.98 -29.13 -3.86
CA LYS A 166 -14.30 -30.43 -3.97
C LYS A 166 -13.93 -31.02 -2.62
N TYR A 167 -13.60 -30.19 -1.64
CA TYR A 167 -13.00 -30.62 -0.38
C TYR A 167 -13.84 -30.33 0.86
N THR A 168 -15.05 -29.79 0.73
CA THR A 168 -15.94 -29.66 1.88
C THR A 168 -16.32 -31.02 2.42
N TYR A 169 -16.04 -31.26 3.69
CA TYR A 169 -16.48 -32.46 4.38
C TYR A 169 -17.89 -32.28 4.89
N THR A 170 -18.79 -33.15 4.48
CA THR A 170 -20.22 -33.09 4.85
C THR A 170 -20.60 -34.09 5.95
N GLY A 171 -19.67 -34.91 6.42
CA GLY A 171 -19.87 -35.84 7.51
C GLY A 171 -19.85 -35.16 8.89
N ASN A 172 -20.25 -35.86 9.92
CA ASN A 172 -20.27 -35.42 11.31
C ASN A 172 -19.45 -36.32 12.24
N ASP A 173 -18.52 -37.09 11.70
CA ASP A 173 -17.78 -38.15 12.39
C ASP A 173 -16.28 -37.89 12.50
N LEU A 174 -15.86 -36.62 12.34
CA LEU A 174 -14.46 -36.20 12.59
C LEU A 174 -14.18 -36.18 14.10
N GLY A 175 -12.91 -36.40 14.45
CA GLY A 175 -12.42 -36.37 15.83
C GLY A 175 -12.19 -37.77 16.39
N VAL A 176 -12.28 -37.87 17.70
CA VAL A 176 -11.98 -39.11 18.44
C VAL A 176 -13.25 -39.78 18.92
N THR A 177 -13.38 -41.07 18.59
CA THR A 177 -14.39 -41.93 19.15
C THR A 177 -13.72 -42.98 20.02
N TYR A 178 -14.09 -43.05 21.30
CA TYR A 178 -13.59 -43.99 22.29
C TYR A 178 -14.58 -45.10 22.60
N THR A 179 -14.10 -46.27 22.63
CA THR A 179 -14.81 -47.45 23.19
C THR A 179 -13.90 -48.20 24.15
N LYS A 180 -14.42 -49.08 24.98
CA LYS A 180 -13.64 -49.95 25.85
C LYS A 180 -12.67 -50.89 25.13
N LYS A 181 -12.89 -51.10 23.83
CA LYS A 181 -12.08 -52.02 22.99
C LYS A 181 -11.17 -51.30 22.02
N ALA A 182 -11.48 -50.05 21.66
CA ALA A 182 -10.72 -49.31 20.65
C ALA A 182 -10.95 -47.79 20.73
N THR A 183 -9.96 -47.04 20.34
CA THR A 183 -10.07 -45.60 20.04
C THR A 183 -9.92 -45.42 18.55
N THR A 184 -10.84 -44.69 17.94
CA THR A 184 -10.79 -44.34 16.52
C THR A 184 -10.59 -42.83 16.42
N LEU A 185 -9.56 -42.41 15.64
CA LEU A 185 -9.32 -41.01 15.29
C LEU A 185 -9.62 -40.82 13.80
N ARG A 186 -10.51 -39.87 13.48
CA ARG A 186 -10.80 -39.50 12.09
C ARG A 186 -10.42 -38.03 11.86
N VAL A 187 -9.57 -37.81 10.85
CA VAL A 187 -9.04 -36.50 10.48
C VAL A 187 -9.40 -36.24 9.02
N TRP A 188 -9.85 -35.02 8.75
CA TRP A 188 -10.03 -34.52 7.39
C TRP A 188 -8.80 -33.70 7.00
N ALA A 189 -8.05 -34.17 6.02
CA ALA A 189 -6.80 -33.54 5.59
C ALA A 189 -6.61 -33.71 4.06
N PRO A 190 -7.46 -33.11 3.23
CA PRO A 190 -7.57 -33.42 1.79
C PRO A 190 -6.32 -33.05 0.98
N THR A 191 -5.46 -32.16 1.48
CA THR A 191 -4.22 -31.72 0.81
C THR A 191 -2.96 -32.24 1.49
N ALA A 192 -3.08 -32.99 2.59
CA ALA A 192 -1.95 -33.55 3.30
C ALA A 192 -1.27 -34.68 2.51
N LYS A 193 0.05 -34.66 2.41
CA LYS A 193 0.83 -35.75 1.84
C LYS A 193 1.02 -36.92 2.83
N ALA A 194 0.93 -36.64 4.11
CA ALA A 194 1.01 -37.59 5.20
C ALA A 194 0.30 -37.05 6.44
N VAL A 195 -0.25 -37.94 7.26
CA VAL A 195 -0.81 -37.63 8.58
C VAL A 195 -0.19 -38.60 9.57
N ASN A 196 0.41 -38.09 10.65
CA ASN A 196 1.02 -38.89 11.71
C ASN A 196 0.21 -38.69 13.01
N VAL A 197 -0.04 -39.78 13.69
CA VAL A 197 -0.60 -39.75 15.05
C VAL A 197 0.53 -40.02 16.05
N VAL A 198 0.74 -39.11 16.97
CA VAL A 198 1.73 -39.22 18.03
C VAL A 198 0.99 -39.44 19.35
N THR A 199 1.34 -40.50 20.05
CA THR A 199 0.81 -40.82 21.39
C THR A 199 1.88 -40.63 22.41
N TYR A 200 1.54 -40.06 23.56
CA TYR A 200 2.43 -39.80 24.70
C TYR A 200 2.03 -40.66 25.89
#